data_d202c047b42edfcccef0890a61e7e42e
#
_entry.id   d202c047b42edfcccef0890a61e7e42e
#
_cell.length_a   1.000
_cell.length_b   1.000
_cell.length_c   1.000
_cell.angle_alpha   90.00
_cell.angle_beta   90.00
_cell.angle_gamma   90.00
#
_symmetry.space_group_name_H-M   'P 1'
#
loop_
_entity.id
_entity.type
_entity.pdbx_description
1 polymer ?
#
loop_
_entity_poly.entity_id
_entity_poly.type
_entity_poly.pdbx_seq_one_letter_code
_entity_poly.pdbx_strand_id
1 'polypeptide(L)'
;MRVAALFSALVLGVATFASQAADPIIIKFSHVVAPDTPKGRAADYFKKLSEERTKGQVKVEVYPNSQLYKDREEMEALQIGAVQMLAPSLAKFGPLGVRSFELFDLPYIFPNKETLYRVMDGDIGKKLFGLLDAKGITGLGYWDNGFKQMSANKPLRSVSDFNGLKLRIQSSKVLEAQMKALGANPQVMAFSEVYSGLQQGVVDGTENPMSNLFTQKMHEVQKHLTLSDHGYLGYAVIV
;
A
#
# COMPACT_ATOMS: atom_id res chain seq x y z
N MET A 1 -64.40 3.50 -66.45
CA MET A 1 -64.16 2.83 -65.24
C MET A 1 -62.64 2.64 -65.08
N ARG A 2 -61.99 3.40 -64.20
CA ARG A 2 -60.54 3.28 -63.91
C ARG A 2 -60.44 3.11 -62.41
N VAL A 3 -60.00 1.90 -61.98
CA VAL A 3 -59.77 1.54 -60.64
C VAL A 3 -58.35 1.93 -60.29
N ALA A 4 -58.19 2.87 -59.35
CA ALA A 4 -56.88 3.25 -58.78
C ALA A 4 -56.59 2.37 -57.59
N ALA A 5 -55.50 1.58 -57.63
CA ALA A 5 -54.99 0.79 -56.55
C ALA A 5 -54.06 1.66 -55.72
N LEU A 6 -54.39 1.91 -54.42
CA LEU A 6 -53.52 2.54 -53.42
C LEU A 6 -52.63 1.48 -52.82
N PHE A 7 -51.32 1.57 -53.05
CA PHE A 7 -50.31 0.82 -52.34
C PHE A 7 -49.88 1.63 -51.07
N SER A 8 -50.35 1.21 -49.94
CA SER A 8 -49.85 1.74 -48.66
C SER A 8 -48.51 1.03 -48.28
N ALA A 9 -47.40 1.75 -48.39
CA ALA A 9 -46.11 1.31 -47.93
C ALA A 9 -46.01 1.49 -46.39
N LEU A 10 -46.02 0.40 -45.63
CA LEU A 10 -45.77 0.36 -44.18
C LEU A 10 -44.28 0.44 -43.95
N VAL A 11 -43.76 1.61 -43.57
CA VAL A 11 -42.36 1.79 -43.16
C VAL A 11 -42.22 1.35 -41.69
N LEU A 12 -41.70 0.16 -41.44
CA LEU A 12 -41.27 -0.28 -40.11
C LEU A 12 -40.03 0.52 -39.72
N GLY A 13 -40.19 1.54 -38.87
CA GLY A 13 -39.07 2.22 -38.22
C GLY A 13 -38.43 1.29 -37.18
N VAL A 14 -37.26 0.75 -37.49
CA VAL A 14 -36.42 0.07 -36.54
C VAL A 14 -35.83 1.13 -35.62
N ALA A 15 -36.43 1.35 -34.45
CA ALA A 15 -35.83 2.17 -33.39
C ALA A 15 -34.61 1.43 -32.83
N THR A 16 -33.43 1.79 -33.30
CA THR A 16 -32.16 1.39 -32.66
C THR A 16 -32.08 2.08 -31.31
N PHE A 17 -32.41 1.36 -30.25
CA PHE A 17 -32.05 1.78 -28.89
C PHE A 17 -30.53 1.81 -28.81
N ALA A 18 -29.95 2.99 -28.97
CA ALA A 18 -28.56 3.21 -28.58
C ALA A 18 -28.49 2.92 -27.08
N SER A 19 -27.91 1.77 -26.71
CA SER A 19 -27.58 1.47 -25.32
C SER A 19 -26.61 2.54 -24.87
N GLN A 20 -27.11 3.50 -24.10
CA GLN A 20 -26.27 4.52 -23.46
C GLN A 20 -25.41 3.77 -22.46
N ALA A 21 -24.15 3.54 -22.82
CA ALA A 21 -23.19 2.96 -21.88
C ALA A 21 -23.14 3.89 -20.66
N ALA A 22 -23.43 3.35 -19.48
CA ALA A 22 -23.32 4.10 -18.24
C ALA A 22 -21.87 4.58 -18.07
N ASP A 23 -21.69 5.75 -17.47
CA ASP A 23 -20.36 6.26 -17.16
C ASP A 23 -19.60 5.24 -16.31
N PRO A 24 -18.31 5.03 -16.57
CA PRO A 24 -17.53 4.05 -15.83
C PRO A 24 -17.38 4.43 -14.36
N ILE A 25 -17.40 3.43 -13.51
CA ILE A 25 -17.07 3.58 -12.08
C ILE A 25 -15.57 3.84 -11.98
N ILE A 26 -15.17 4.97 -11.40
CA ILE A 26 -13.77 5.33 -11.20
C ILE A 26 -13.30 4.86 -9.82
N ILE A 27 -12.22 4.08 -9.79
CA ILE A 27 -11.53 3.68 -8.56
C ILE A 27 -10.18 4.40 -8.53
N LYS A 28 -10.02 5.38 -7.65
CA LYS A 28 -8.73 5.99 -7.37
C LYS A 28 -7.97 5.10 -6.39
N PHE A 29 -6.89 4.50 -6.86
CA PHE A 29 -6.00 3.65 -6.08
C PHE A 29 -4.71 4.40 -5.77
N SER A 30 -4.57 4.92 -4.56
CA SER A 30 -3.38 5.66 -4.11
C SER A 30 -2.40 4.75 -3.37
N HIS A 31 -1.12 4.99 -3.57
CA HIS A 31 -0.06 4.35 -2.78
C HIS A 31 1.24 5.18 -2.73
N VAL A 32 2.07 4.92 -1.71
CA VAL A 32 3.25 5.76 -1.41
C VAL A 32 4.56 5.29 -2.02
N VAL A 33 4.59 4.13 -2.68
CA VAL A 33 5.83 3.54 -3.24
C VAL A 33 5.95 3.79 -4.74
N ALA A 34 7.16 3.56 -5.28
CA ALA A 34 7.41 3.68 -6.72
C ALA A 34 6.65 2.62 -7.54
N PRO A 35 6.32 2.90 -8.83
CA PRO A 35 5.55 1.98 -9.68
C PRO A 35 6.24 0.64 -9.92
N ASP A 36 7.56 0.61 -9.93
CA ASP A 36 8.39 -0.57 -10.18
C ASP A 36 8.61 -1.47 -8.96
N THR A 37 8.06 -1.10 -7.79
CA THR A 37 8.00 -1.98 -6.61
C THR A 37 7.03 -3.15 -6.82
N PRO A 38 7.13 -4.24 -6.03
CA PRO A 38 6.12 -5.31 -6.05
C PRO A 38 4.70 -4.78 -5.88
N LYS A 39 4.48 -3.85 -4.96
CA LYS A 39 3.17 -3.22 -4.73
C LYS A 39 2.71 -2.37 -5.92
N GLY A 40 3.59 -1.54 -6.49
CA GLY A 40 3.26 -0.71 -7.65
C GLY A 40 2.83 -1.57 -8.85
N ARG A 41 3.61 -2.61 -9.16
CA ARG A 41 3.27 -3.58 -10.22
C ARG A 41 1.97 -4.32 -9.95
N ALA A 42 1.70 -4.67 -8.70
CA ALA A 42 0.44 -5.32 -8.31
C ALA A 42 -0.75 -4.38 -8.50
N ALA A 43 -0.61 -3.08 -8.18
CA ALA A 43 -1.63 -2.07 -8.41
C ALA A 43 -1.94 -1.89 -9.91
N ASP A 44 -0.90 -1.82 -10.76
CA ASP A 44 -1.06 -1.76 -12.21
C ASP A 44 -1.69 -3.03 -12.79
N TYR A 45 -1.33 -4.19 -12.24
CA TYR A 45 -1.94 -5.45 -12.66
C TYR A 45 -3.41 -5.55 -12.22
N PHE A 46 -3.74 -5.07 -11.03
CA PHE A 46 -5.12 -4.95 -10.57
C PHE A 46 -5.94 -4.04 -11.50
N LYS A 47 -5.40 -2.86 -11.86
CA LYS A 47 -6.00 -1.96 -12.84
C LYS A 47 -6.32 -2.70 -14.14
N LYS A 48 -5.31 -3.33 -14.75
CA LYS A 48 -5.46 -4.08 -16.00
C LYS A 48 -6.58 -5.10 -15.91
N LEU A 49 -6.55 -5.97 -14.90
CA LEU A 49 -7.55 -7.04 -14.75
C LEU A 49 -8.95 -6.50 -14.48
N SER A 50 -9.08 -5.43 -13.69
CA SER A 50 -10.37 -4.82 -13.39
C SER A 50 -11.00 -4.24 -14.65
N GLU A 51 -10.26 -3.49 -15.43
CA GLU A 51 -10.73 -2.88 -16.68
C GLU A 51 -11.09 -3.95 -17.73
N GLU A 52 -10.26 -4.99 -17.89
CA GLU A 52 -10.52 -6.10 -18.81
C GLU A 52 -11.78 -6.89 -18.41
N ARG A 53 -11.88 -7.32 -17.14
CA ARG A 53 -12.97 -8.18 -16.65
C ARG A 53 -14.32 -7.47 -16.60
N THR A 54 -14.32 -6.17 -16.37
CA THR A 54 -15.55 -5.36 -16.37
C THR A 54 -15.87 -4.77 -17.74
N LYS A 55 -15.08 -5.09 -18.79
CA LYS A 55 -15.22 -4.53 -20.13
C LYS A 55 -15.28 -2.99 -20.13
N GLY A 56 -14.48 -2.37 -19.27
CA GLY A 56 -14.38 -0.93 -19.14
C GLY A 56 -15.48 -0.27 -18.29
N GLN A 57 -16.38 -1.04 -17.67
CA GLN A 57 -17.37 -0.49 -16.73
C GLN A 57 -16.71 0.04 -15.44
N VAL A 58 -15.54 -0.49 -15.07
CA VAL A 58 -14.72 0.03 -13.98
C VAL A 58 -13.41 0.51 -14.58
N LYS A 59 -12.99 1.71 -14.19
CA LYS A 59 -11.67 2.28 -14.49
C LYS A 59 -10.90 2.48 -13.21
N VAL A 60 -9.64 2.04 -13.18
CA VAL A 60 -8.76 2.18 -12.02
C VAL A 60 -7.68 3.20 -12.35
N GLU A 61 -7.64 4.27 -11.59
CA GLU A 61 -6.61 5.30 -11.67
C GLU A 61 -5.59 5.07 -10.56
N VAL A 62 -4.39 4.61 -10.93
CA VAL A 62 -3.31 4.34 -9.96
C VAL A 62 -2.48 5.61 -9.75
N TYR A 63 -2.30 6.00 -8.50
CA TYR A 63 -1.53 7.17 -8.07
C TYR A 63 -0.38 6.74 -7.16
N PRO A 64 0.82 6.46 -7.73
CA PRO A 64 2.00 6.04 -6.99
C PRO A 64 2.74 7.21 -6.32
N ASN A 65 3.84 6.91 -5.59
CA ASN A 65 4.78 7.89 -5.05
C ASN A 65 4.14 9.01 -4.20
N SER A 66 3.08 8.71 -3.47
CA SER A 66 2.35 9.72 -2.68
C SER A 66 1.81 10.90 -3.51
N GLN A 67 1.47 10.69 -4.79
CA GLN A 67 1.00 11.76 -5.67
C GLN A 67 -0.28 12.45 -5.17
N LEU A 68 -1.19 11.71 -4.55
CA LEU A 68 -2.40 12.28 -3.96
C LEU A 68 -2.22 12.55 -2.47
N TYR A 69 -1.75 11.55 -1.71
CA TYR A 69 -1.68 11.62 -0.27
C TYR A 69 -0.42 10.93 0.27
N LYS A 70 0.14 11.48 1.34
CA LYS A 70 1.21 10.85 2.12
C LYS A 70 0.64 9.79 3.07
N ASP A 71 1.52 9.10 3.78
CA ASP A 71 1.23 7.94 4.62
C ASP A 71 0.00 8.06 5.54
N ARG A 72 -0.08 9.13 6.33
CA ARG A 72 -1.20 9.32 7.26
C ARG A 72 -2.45 9.82 6.53
N GLU A 73 -2.26 10.75 5.64
CA GLU A 73 -3.32 11.42 4.90
C GLU A 73 -4.10 10.45 4.00
N GLU A 74 -3.42 9.43 3.43
CA GLU A 74 -4.11 8.44 2.57
C GLU A 74 -5.19 7.65 3.32
N MET A 75 -4.98 7.34 4.62
CA MET A 75 -5.97 6.63 5.44
C MET A 75 -7.20 7.50 5.71
N GLU A 76 -6.98 8.78 6.00
CA GLU A 76 -8.05 9.76 6.20
C GLU A 76 -8.81 9.99 4.88
N ALA A 77 -8.09 10.08 3.75
CA ALA A 77 -8.68 10.24 2.42
C ALA A 77 -9.60 9.06 2.02
N LEU A 78 -9.24 7.83 2.40
CA LEU A 78 -10.10 6.66 2.21
C LEU A 78 -11.39 6.78 3.01
N GLN A 79 -11.30 7.12 4.30
CA GLN A 79 -12.46 7.20 5.19
C GLN A 79 -13.48 8.27 4.77
N ILE A 80 -13.02 9.36 4.13
CA ILE A 80 -13.91 10.41 3.61
C ILE A 80 -14.30 10.18 2.13
N GLY A 81 -13.87 9.08 1.52
CA GLY A 81 -14.19 8.71 0.13
C GLY A 81 -13.45 9.52 -0.94
N ALA A 82 -12.39 10.26 -0.60
CA ALA A 82 -11.58 11.00 -1.56
C ALA A 82 -10.74 10.08 -2.46
N VAL A 83 -10.40 8.89 -1.96
CA VAL A 83 -9.88 7.74 -2.72
C VAL A 83 -10.72 6.51 -2.38
N GLN A 84 -10.80 5.54 -3.30
CA GLN A 84 -11.62 4.34 -3.14
C GLN A 84 -10.80 3.12 -2.74
N MET A 85 -9.48 3.14 -2.96
CA MET A 85 -8.63 1.99 -2.71
C MET A 85 -7.23 2.40 -2.27
N LEU A 86 -6.69 1.68 -1.29
CA LEU A 86 -5.32 1.83 -0.80
C LEU A 86 -4.64 0.47 -0.61
N ALA A 87 -3.31 0.51 -0.50
CA ALA A 87 -2.51 -0.62 0.00
C ALA A 87 -1.48 -0.12 1.03
N PRO A 88 -1.92 0.36 2.23
CA PRO A 88 -1.03 0.84 3.26
C PRO A 88 -0.22 -0.30 3.88
N SER A 89 0.95 0.03 4.47
CA SER A 89 1.68 -0.92 5.29
C SER A 89 0.90 -1.24 6.57
N LEU A 90 1.09 -2.45 7.11
CA LEU A 90 0.38 -2.93 8.29
C LEU A 90 0.64 -2.07 9.53
N ALA A 91 1.80 -1.43 9.62
CA ALA A 91 2.15 -0.46 10.67
C ALA A 91 1.23 0.78 10.74
N LYS A 92 0.48 1.09 9.68
CA LYS A 92 -0.35 2.31 9.62
C LYS A 92 -1.73 2.14 10.27
N PHE A 93 -2.12 0.93 10.61
CA PHE A 93 -3.40 0.67 11.26
C PHE A 93 -3.40 0.99 12.77
N GLY A 94 -2.23 1.00 13.41
CA GLY A 94 -2.09 1.40 14.81
C GLY A 94 -2.63 2.81 15.09
N PRO A 95 -2.18 3.86 14.37
CA PRO A 95 -2.73 5.22 14.48
C PRO A 95 -4.22 5.34 14.16
N LEU A 96 -4.77 4.47 13.31
CA LEU A 96 -6.21 4.38 13.03
C LEU A 96 -7.01 3.78 14.21
N GLY A 97 -6.31 3.31 15.25
CA GLY A 97 -6.88 2.67 16.43
C GLY A 97 -7.03 1.15 16.33
N VAL A 98 -6.47 0.52 15.29
CA VAL A 98 -6.47 -0.95 15.12
C VAL A 98 -5.08 -1.52 15.36
N ARG A 99 -4.61 -1.38 16.62
CA ARG A 99 -3.24 -1.73 17.04
C ARG A 99 -2.89 -3.21 16.87
N SER A 100 -3.86 -4.09 16.74
CA SER A 100 -3.61 -5.52 16.53
C SER A 100 -2.79 -5.82 15.26
N PHE A 101 -2.81 -4.92 14.26
CA PHE A 101 -1.93 -5.03 13.08
C PHE A 101 -0.45 -4.83 13.40
N GLU A 102 -0.10 -4.20 14.51
CA GLU A 102 1.29 -4.06 14.97
C GLU A 102 1.94 -5.41 15.34
N LEU A 103 1.15 -6.52 15.38
CA LEU A 103 1.66 -7.90 15.47
C LEU A 103 2.75 -8.15 14.41
N PHE A 104 2.54 -7.65 13.19
CA PHE A 104 3.48 -7.84 12.08
C PHE A 104 4.78 -7.05 12.23
N ASP A 105 4.82 -6.07 13.13
CA ASP A 105 6.02 -5.28 13.44
C ASP A 105 6.88 -5.89 14.55
N LEU A 106 6.40 -6.96 15.23
CA LEU A 106 7.20 -7.65 16.25
C LEU A 106 8.47 -8.26 15.63
N PRO A 107 9.64 -8.01 16.23
CA PRO A 107 10.89 -8.48 15.66
C PRO A 107 10.97 -10.01 15.69
N TYR A 108 11.44 -10.59 14.59
CA TYR A 108 11.71 -12.03 14.43
C TYR A 108 10.52 -12.96 14.72
N ILE A 109 9.27 -12.45 14.74
CA ILE A 109 8.08 -13.28 15.04
C ILE A 109 7.80 -14.31 13.93
N PHE A 110 8.21 -14.02 12.69
CA PHE A 110 8.03 -14.89 11.55
C PHE A 110 9.38 -15.49 11.13
N PRO A 111 9.61 -16.81 11.34
CA PRO A 111 10.87 -17.44 10.98
C PRO A 111 11.07 -17.57 9.45
N ASN A 112 9.99 -17.53 8.68
CA ASN A 112 9.99 -17.64 7.22
C ASN A 112 8.68 -17.12 6.63
N LYS A 113 8.65 -16.97 5.30
CA LYS A 113 7.47 -16.50 4.55
C LYS A 113 6.30 -17.48 4.60
N GLU A 114 6.56 -18.77 4.68
CA GLU A 114 5.50 -19.78 4.75
C GLU A 114 4.65 -19.61 6.01
N THR A 115 5.30 -19.43 7.16
CA THR A 115 4.61 -19.17 8.43
C THR A 115 3.86 -17.84 8.38
N LEU A 116 4.47 -16.81 7.81
CA LEU A 116 3.85 -15.51 7.62
C LEU A 116 2.56 -15.62 6.78
N TYR A 117 2.62 -16.28 5.62
CA TYR A 117 1.46 -16.42 4.72
C TYR A 117 0.34 -17.23 5.37
N ARG A 118 0.66 -18.29 6.14
CA ARG A 118 -0.36 -19.00 6.93
C ARG A 118 -1.08 -18.11 7.93
N VAL A 119 -0.38 -17.14 8.52
CA VAL A 119 -1.00 -16.16 9.43
C VAL A 119 -1.86 -15.16 8.66
N MET A 120 -1.36 -14.61 7.56
CA MET A 120 -2.04 -13.60 6.75
C MET A 120 -3.30 -14.15 6.07
N ASP A 121 -3.19 -15.34 5.46
CA ASP A 121 -4.28 -15.96 4.71
C ASP A 121 -5.22 -16.79 5.59
N GLY A 122 -4.81 -17.06 6.82
CA GLY A 122 -5.53 -17.85 7.82
C GLY A 122 -6.51 -17.02 8.65
N ASP A 123 -6.99 -17.65 9.73
CA ASP A 123 -8.01 -17.05 10.62
C ASP A 123 -7.53 -15.79 11.35
N ILE A 124 -6.22 -15.68 11.64
CA ILE A 124 -5.66 -14.49 12.26
C ILE A 124 -5.77 -13.31 11.31
N GLY A 125 -5.37 -13.45 10.05
CA GLY A 125 -5.46 -12.41 9.04
C GLY A 125 -6.91 -11.98 8.77
N LYS A 126 -7.83 -12.95 8.66
CA LYS A 126 -9.27 -12.67 8.52
C LYS A 126 -9.82 -11.93 9.72
N LYS A 127 -9.45 -12.34 10.95
CA LYS A 127 -9.87 -11.66 12.18
C LYS A 127 -9.36 -10.23 12.23
N LEU A 128 -8.13 -9.97 11.78
CA LEU A 128 -7.58 -8.62 11.71
C LEU A 128 -8.37 -7.75 10.73
N PHE A 129 -8.73 -8.26 9.56
CA PHE A 129 -9.58 -7.54 8.62
C PHE A 129 -10.96 -7.22 9.21
N GLY A 130 -11.60 -8.14 9.94
CA GLY A 130 -12.86 -7.88 10.63
C GLY A 130 -12.80 -6.73 11.64
N LEU A 131 -11.61 -6.39 12.18
CA LEU A 131 -11.47 -5.23 13.06
C LEU A 131 -11.56 -3.89 12.30
N LEU A 132 -11.42 -3.90 10.98
CA LEU A 132 -11.50 -2.71 10.13
C LEU A 132 -12.95 -2.28 9.88
N ASP A 133 -13.91 -3.19 10.00
CA ASP A 133 -15.34 -2.92 9.76
C ASP A 133 -15.84 -1.77 10.64
N ALA A 134 -15.39 -1.73 11.91
CA ALA A 134 -15.70 -0.63 12.84
C ALA A 134 -15.13 0.74 12.43
N LYS A 135 -14.24 0.76 11.42
CA LYS A 135 -13.65 1.97 10.84
C LYS A 135 -14.23 2.33 9.48
N GLY A 136 -15.24 1.58 9.02
CA GLY A 136 -15.83 1.74 7.69
C GLY A 136 -14.88 1.31 6.56
N ILE A 137 -13.95 0.40 6.85
CA ILE A 137 -12.93 -0.07 5.91
C ILE A 137 -13.09 -1.57 5.71
N THR A 138 -13.06 -2.02 4.47
CA THR A 138 -13.09 -3.44 4.11
C THR A 138 -11.70 -3.90 3.64
N GLY A 139 -11.16 -4.95 4.27
CA GLY A 139 -9.94 -5.61 3.85
C GLY A 139 -10.20 -6.60 2.72
N LEU A 140 -9.43 -6.51 1.64
CA LEU A 140 -9.57 -7.37 0.46
C LEU A 140 -8.51 -8.48 0.41
N GLY A 141 -7.30 -8.22 0.88
CA GLY A 141 -6.21 -9.18 0.87
C GLY A 141 -4.90 -8.57 1.35
N TYR A 142 -3.91 -9.42 1.58
CA TYR A 142 -2.57 -9.00 1.97
C TYR A 142 -1.62 -9.07 0.77
N TRP A 143 -0.72 -8.09 0.66
CA TRP A 143 0.37 -8.11 -0.30
C TRP A 143 1.72 -8.14 0.41
N ASP A 144 2.61 -9.03 -0.04
CA ASP A 144 3.96 -9.17 0.48
C ASP A 144 4.89 -8.07 -0.08
N ASN A 145 5.81 -7.58 0.76
CA ASN A 145 6.96 -6.81 0.29
C ASN A 145 8.29 -7.42 0.75
N GLY A 146 8.31 -8.05 1.90
CA GLY A 146 9.45 -8.82 2.38
C GLY A 146 9.97 -8.42 3.76
N PHE A 147 11.03 -9.10 4.17
CA PHE A 147 11.71 -8.81 5.43
C PHE A 147 12.53 -7.52 5.33
N LYS A 148 12.56 -6.79 6.43
CA LYS A 148 13.24 -5.50 6.54
C LYS A 148 14.71 -5.68 6.86
N GLN A 149 15.51 -4.80 6.26
CA GLN A 149 16.94 -4.66 6.47
C GLN A 149 17.22 -3.30 7.09
N MET A 150 18.32 -3.17 7.83
CA MET A 150 18.77 -1.90 8.38
C MET A 150 19.74 -1.21 7.43
N SER A 151 19.55 0.09 7.17
CA SER A 151 20.56 0.91 6.51
C SER A 151 20.96 2.09 7.39
N ALA A 152 22.24 2.47 7.31
CA ALA A 152 22.78 3.60 8.07
C ALA A 152 24.02 4.20 7.41
N ASN A 153 24.49 5.35 7.92
CA ASN A 153 25.74 5.97 7.48
C ASN A 153 26.99 5.38 8.14
N LYS A 154 26.82 4.43 9.06
CA LYS A 154 27.88 3.62 9.67
C LYS A 154 27.50 2.14 9.69
N PRO A 155 28.45 1.22 9.82
CA PRO A 155 28.15 -0.21 9.97
C PRO A 155 27.34 -0.45 11.27
N LEU A 156 26.34 -1.33 11.19
CA LEU A 156 25.55 -1.81 12.34
C LEU A 156 25.87 -3.30 12.54
N ARG A 157 26.86 -3.62 13.39
CA ARG A 157 27.36 -4.98 13.63
C ARG A 157 26.93 -5.53 14.97
N SER A 158 26.60 -4.66 15.91
CA SER A 158 26.19 -5.00 17.27
C SER A 158 25.08 -4.05 17.74
N VAL A 159 24.40 -4.43 18.84
CA VAL A 159 23.37 -3.58 19.45
C VAL A 159 23.91 -2.21 19.86
N SER A 160 25.18 -2.15 20.34
CA SER A 160 25.79 -0.87 20.74
C SER A 160 25.98 0.12 19.59
N ASP A 161 26.01 -0.36 18.33
CA ASP A 161 26.12 0.52 17.16
C ASP A 161 24.87 1.36 16.91
N PHE A 162 23.74 0.98 17.49
CA PHE A 162 22.48 1.72 17.39
C PHE A 162 22.40 2.92 18.35
N ASN A 163 23.24 2.95 19.39
CA ASN A 163 23.18 3.98 20.42
C ASN A 163 23.20 5.40 19.84
N GLY A 164 22.17 6.18 20.15
CA GLY A 164 22.02 7.57 19.78
C GLY A 164 21.64 7.84 18.32
N LEU A 165 21.57 6.81 17.45
CA LEU A 165 21.19 6.98 16.06
C LEU A 165 19.73 7.42 15.95
N LYS A 166 19.48 8.43 15.12
CA LYS A 166 18.15 8.82 14.68
C LYS A 166 17.70 7.89 13.55
N LEU A 167 16.85 6.92 13.88
CA LEU A 167 16.37 5.95 12.90
C LEU A 167 14.93 6.27 12.47
N ARG A 168 14.73 6.42 11.17
CA ARG A 168 13.40 6.57 10.63
C ARG A 168 12.60 5.28 10.80
N ILE A 169 11.39 5.41 11.30
CA ILE A 169 10.41 4.32 11.42
C ILE A 169 9.06 4.72 10.81
N GLN A 170 8.20 3.72 10.61
CA GLN A 170 6.77 3.92 10.34
C GLN A 170 6.01 4.20 11.66
N SER A 171 4.74 4.57 11.54
CA SER A 171 3.89 4.95 12.68
C SER A 171 3.41 3.73 13.46
N SER A 172 4.30 3.06 14.19
CA SER A 172 3.99 1.89 15.01
C SER A 172 4.63 2.02 16.39
N LYS A 173 3.86 1.69 17.43
CA LYS A 173 4.37 1.68 18.80
C LYS A 173 5.34 0.53 19.04
N VAL A 174 5.17 -0.58 18.33
CA VAL A 174 6.11 -1.70 18.38
C VAL A 174 7.47 -1.30 17.79
N LEU A 175 7.47 -0.65 16.60
CA LEU A 175 8.72 -0.15 15.99
C LEU A 175 9.39 0.91 16.86
N GLU A 176 8.61 1.81 17.46
CA GLU A 176 9.13 2.81 18.40
C GLU A 176 9.83 2.15 19.60
N ALA A 177 9.18 1.17 20.23
CA ALA A 177 9.72 0.43 21.36
C ALA A 177 10.96 -0.37 20.96
N GLN A 178 10.96 -1.03 19.80
CA GLN A 178 12.09 -1.79 19.29
C GLN A 178 13.33 -0.90 19.12
N MET A 179 13.22 0.25 18.46
CA MET A 179 14.35 1.15 18.25
C MET A 179 14.87 1.73 19.57
N LYS A 180 13.97 2.07 20.50
CA LYS A 180 14.36 2.52 21.85
C LYS A 180 15.11 1.43 22.64
N ALA A 181 14.68 0.18 22.54
CA ALA A 181 15.35 -0.95 23.17
C ALA A 181 16.77 -1.18 22.63
N LEU A 182 17.03 -0.82 21.36
CA LEU A 182 18.35 -0.83 20.75
C LEU A 182 19.20 0.41 21.13
N GLY A 183 18.68 1.35 21.91
CA GLY A 183 19.36 2.60 22.27
C GLY A 183 19.30 3.69 21.20
N ALA A 184 18.51 3.49 20.14
CA ALA A 184 18.31 4.48 19.09
C ALA A 184 17.19 5.47 19.42
N ASN A 185 17.16 6.57 18.66
CA ASN A 185 16.14 7.62 18.71
C ASN A 185 15.19 7.47 17.50
N PRO A 186 14.05 6.77 17.64
CA PRO A 186 13.12 6.57 16.52
C PRO A 186 12.47 7.88 16.08
N GLN A 187 12.43 8.11 14.76
CA GLN A 187 11.81 9.25 14.14
C GLN A 187 10.71 8.78 13.19
N VAL A 188 9.45 9.08 13.50
CA VAL A 188 8.32 8.80 12.60
C VAL A 188 8.34 9.81 11.48
N MET A 189 8.43 9.32 10.23
CA MET A 189 8.52 10.17 9.04
C MET A 189 7.77 9.52 7.88
N ALA A 190 7.05 10.31 7.08
CA ALA A 190 6.38 9.84 5.88
C ALA A 190 7.36 9.24 4.87
N PHE A 191 6.95 8.20 4.14
CA PHE A 191 7.85 7.45 3.27
C PHE A 191 8.46 8.33 2.15
N SER A 192 7.68 9.25 1.61
CA SER A 192 8.12 10.22 0.60
C SER A 192 9.18 11.21 1.09
N GLU A 193 9.38 11.33 2.39
CA GLU A 193 10.35 12.26 3.00
C GLU A 193 11.66 11.58 3.40
N VAL A 194 11.72 10.24 3.36
CA VAL A 194 12.84 9.47 3.89
C VAL A 194 14.14 9.74 3.14
N TYR A 195 14.12 9.77 1.80
CA TYR A 195 15.32 10.06 1.01
C TYR A 195 15.95 11.41 1.40
N SER A 196 15.13 12.47 1.40
CA SER A 196 15.60 13.81 1.79
C SER A 196 16.04 13.87 3.25
N GLY A 197 15.33 13.18 4.16
CA GLY A 197 15.71 13.09 5.57
C GLY A 197 17.07 12.42 5.79
N LEU A 198 17.35 11.36 5.03
CA LEU A 198 18.66 10.68 5.04
C LEU A 198 19.75 11.55 4.42
N GLN A 199 19.46 12.21 3.29
CA GLN A 199 20.40 13.07 2.57
C GLN A 199 20.83 14.28 3.43
N GLN A 200 19.89 14.87 4.15
CA GLN A 200 20.12 16.04 4.99
C GLN A 200 20.61 15.69 6.42
N GLY A 201 20.68 14.40 6.79
CA GLY A 201 21.08 13.98 8.13
C GLY A 201 20.03 14.26 9.20
N VAL A 202 18.77 14.49 8.83
CA VAL A 202 17.64 14.55 9.78
C VAL A 202 17.49 13.21 10.46
N VAL A 203 17.69 12.13 9.73
CA VAL A 203 17.80 10.74 10.23
C VAL A 203 19.10 10.12 9.73
N ASP A 204 19.69 9.22 10.54
CA ASP A 204 20.97 8.57 10.29
C ASP A 204 20.81 7.24 9.54
N GLY A 205 19.59 6.69 9.56
CA GLY A 205 19.28 5.40 8.95
C GLY A 205 17.79 5.12 8.90
N THR A 206 17.45 3.99 8.29
CA THR A 206 16.08 3.51 8.15
C THR A 206 16.04 1.99 8.08
N GLU A 207 14.84 1.43 8.25
CA GLU A 207 14.56 0.02 8.01
C GLU A 207 13.58 -0.13 6.85
N ASN A 208 13.89 -0.98 5.90
CA ASN A 208 13.00 -1.27 4.76
C ASN A 208 13.36 -2.61 4.10
N PRO A 209 12.43 -3.26 3.39
CA PRO A 209 12.78 -4.31 2.43
C PRO A 209 13.66 -3.78 1.29
N MET A 210 14.44 -4.66 0.69
CA MET A 210 15.39 -4.34 -0.38
C MET A 210 14.75 -3.61 -1.55
N SER A 211 13.52 -3.99 -1.93
CA SER A 211 12.77 -3.35 -3.01
C SER A 211 12.56 -1.85 -2.76
N ASN A 212 12.18 -1.49 -1.53
CA ASN A 212 11.97 -0.09 -1.15
C ASN A 212 13.30 0.68 -1.07
N LEU A 213 14.35 0.08 -0.50
CA LEU A 213 15.68 0.71 -0.41
C LEU A 213 16.22 1.05 -1.80
N PHE A 214 16.03 0.14 -2.76
CA PHE A 214 16.53 0.31 -4.12
C PHE A 214 15.67 1.31 -4.93
N THR A 215 14.36 1.09 -5.01
CA THR A 215 13.47 1.89 -5.87
C THR A 215 13.31 3.33 -5.39
N GLN A 216 13.46 3.58 -4.08
CA GLN A 216 13.50 4.93 -3.50
C GLN A 216 14.92 5.51 -3.43
N LYS A 217 15.89 4.85 -4.07
CA LYS A 217 17.28 5.30 -4.19
C LYS A 217 17.97 5.57 -2.85
N MET A 218 17.51 4.94 -1.77
CA MET A 218 18.09 5.14 -0.44
C MET A 218 19.56 4.72 -0.39
N HIS A 219 19.98 3.79 -1.25
CA HIS A 219 21.37 3.36 -1.42
C HIS A 219 22.32 4.47 -1.92
N GLU A 220 21.81 5.55 -2.51
CA GLU A 220 22.61 6.71 -2.90
C GLU A 220 23.01 7.59 -1.70
N VAL A 221 22.22 7.52 -0.63
CA VAL A 221 22.39 8.36 0.59
C VAL A 221 22.67 7.56 1.86
N GLN A 222 22.79 6.22 1.74
CA GLN A 222 23.14 5.32 2.84
C GLN A 222 24.35 4.46 2.47
N LYS A 223 25.41 4.52 3.30
CA LYS A 223 26.69 3.87 3.01
C LYS A 223 26.75 2.39 3.39
N HIS A 224 25.92 1.96 4.33
CA HIS A 224 25.95 0.61 4.89
C HIS A 224 24.56 0.00 4.93
N LEU A 225 24.51 -1.28 4.59
CA LEU A 225 23.33 -2.13 4.69
C LEU A 225 23.66 -3.33 5.55
N THR A 226 22.81 -3.59 6.55
CA THR A 226 22.89 -4.79 7.40
C THR A 226 21.71 -5.70 7.06
N LEU A 227 22.02 -6.90 6.57
CA LEU A 227 21.03 -7.93 6.29
C LEU A 227 20.62 -8.56 7.62
N SER A 228 19.53 -8.11 8.17
CA SER A 228 19.08 -8.46 9.53
C SER A 228 17.78 -9.26 9.54
N ASP A 229 16.96 -9.18 8.50
CA ASP A 229 15.63 -9.82 8.43
C ASP A 229 14.82 -9.68 9.73
N HIS A 230 15.05 -8.58 10.47
CA HIS A 230 14.57 -8.37 11.84
C HIS A 230 13.08 -8.12 11.96
N GLY A 231 12.42 -7.74 10.87
CA GLY A 231 11.01 -7.42 10.86
C GLY A 231 10.40 -7.66 9.49
N TYR A 232 9.11 -7.54 9.41
CA TYR A 232 8.35 -7.74 8.17
C TYR A 232 7.68 -6.44 7.71
N LEU A 233 7.57 -6.25 6.42
CA LEU A 233 6.76 -5.22 5.82
C LEU A 233 5.82 -5.83 4.79
N GLY A 234 4.55 -5.80 5.10
CA GLY A 234 3.47 -6.18 4.19
C GLY A 234 2.44 -5.08 4.09
N TYR A 235 1.50 -5.26 3.21
CA TYR A 235 0.43 -4.33 2.92
C TYR A 235 -0.92 -4.99 3.08
N ALA A 236 -1.94 -4.22 3.48
CA ALA A 236 -3.32 -4.62 3.36
C ALA A 236 -3.96 -3.83 2.21
N VAL A 237 -4.56 -4.53 1.26
CA VAL A 237 -5.39 -3.92 0.23
C VAL A 237 -6.76 -3.67 0.84
N ILE A 238 -7.19 -2.42 0.83
CA ILE A 238 -8.41 -1.95 1.52
C ILE A 238 -9.23 -1.01 0.65
N VAL A 239 -10.52 -1.01 0.90
CA VAL A 239 -11.51 -0.10 0.31
C VAL A 239 -12.42 0.49 1.37
#